data_b5c97699a69020fbc16df0e2b3e00d9b
#
_entry.id   b5c97699a69020fbc16df0e2b3e00d9b
#
_cell.length_a   1.000
_cell.length_b   1.000
_cell.length_c   1.000
_cell.angle_alpha   90.00
_cell.angle_beta   90.00
_cell.angle_gamma   90.00
#
_symmetry.space_group_name_H-M   'P 1'
#
loop_
_entity.id
_entity.type
_entity.pdbx_description
1 polymer ?
#
loop_
_entity_poly.entity_id
_entity_poly.type
_entity_poly.pdbx_seq_one_letter_code
_entity_poly.pdbx_strand_id
1 'polypeptide(L)'
;MQYVTDLSKYQTENRTAVTLGKFDGLHRGHQELISRIQRFADQEKAESVVFAFDMGKEALMTGEEKKAYLEGCVDTLIICPFTEAIREMEAEEFIEKILIEQLHAAYIAVGTDFHFGHQKRGDICMLKQYAKRYGYELEIVEKAVYRKREISSTYIREALKVGNVELAEKLLGYRYRTEGV
;
A
#
# COMPACT_ATOMS: atom_id res chain seq x y z
N MET A 1 0.19 -2.60 -16.58
CA MET A 1 0.76 -2.36 -15.21
C MET A 1 2.19 -2.87 -15.15
N GLN A 2 3.13 -2.04 -14.68
CA GLN A 2 4.50 -2.47 -14.38
C GLN A 2 4.52 -3.23 -13.03
N TYR A 3 5.18 -4.38 -13.00
CA TYR A 3 5.32 -5.18 -11.78
C TYR A 3 6.79 -5.22 -11.35
N VAL A 4 7.07 -4.72 -10.15
CA VAL A 4 8.43 -4.49 -9.65
C VAL A 4 8.64 -5.29 -8.36
N THR A 5 9.63 -6.18 -8.37
CA THR A 5 10.03 -6.98 -7.19
C THR A 5 11.46 -6.66 -6.72
N ASP A 6 12.18 -5.88 -7.49
CA ASP A 6 13.52 -5.40 -7.16
C ASP A 6 13.54 -3.87 -7.24
N LEU A 7 13.36 -3.23 -6.08
CA LEU A 7 13.29 -1.78 -5.98
C LEU A 7 14.57 -1.09 -6.47
N SER A 8 15.73 -1.74 -6.37
CA SER A 8 17.01 -1.17 -6.81
C SER A 8 17.09 -0.93 -8.34
N LYS A 9 16.23 -1.59 -9.10
CA LYS A 9 16.15 -1.49 -10.57
C LYS A 9 15.00 -0.63 -11.06
N TYR A 10 14.23 -0.05 -10.14
CA TYR A 10 13.09 0.77 -10.50
C TYR A 10 13.38 2.24 -10.21
N GLN A 11 13.13 3.05 -11.18
CA GLN A 11 13.10 4.52 -11.08
C GLN A 11 12.14 5.04 -12.15
N THR A 12 11.40 6.08 -11.83
CA THR A 12 10.58 6.80 -12.81
C THR A 12 10.95 8.26 -12.85
N GLU A 13 10.80 8.88 -14.00
CA GLU A 13 10.92 10.32 -14.21
C GLU A 13 9.55 11.01 -14.15
N ASN A 14 8.48 10.23 -14.15
CA ASN A 14 7.12 10.74 -14.11
C ASN A 14 6.70 11.08 -12.67
N ARG A 15 5.86 12.11 -12.54
CA ARG A 15 5.18 12.38 -11.26
C ARG A 15 4.32 11.18 -10.88
N THR A 16 4.32 10.80 -9.62
CA THR A 16 3.53 9.67 -9.16
C THR A 16 2.55 10.03 -8.05
N ALA A 17 1.45 9.30 -8.02
CA ALA A 17 0.53 9.21 -6.90
C ALA A 17 0.76 7.85 -6.22
N VAL A 18 1.24 7.88 -4.97
CA VAL A 18 1.72 6.69 -4.27
C VAL A 18 0.83 6.36 -3.08
N THR A 19 0.53 5.09 -2.90
CA THR A 19 0.03 4.58 -1.62
C THR A 19 0.95 3.50 -1.08
N LEU A 20 1.15 3.51 0.24
CA LEU A 20 2.10 2.64 0.92
C LEU A 20 1.40 1.81 2.00
N GLY A 21 1.78 0.55 2.09
CA GLY A 21 1.24 -0.35 3.10
C GLY A 21 1.60 -1.80 2.86
N LYS A 22 1.05 -2.68 3.65
CA LYS A 22 1.22 -4.13 3.47
C LYS A 22 0.33 -4.68 2.37
N PHE A 23 -0.80 -4.05 2.14
CA PHE A 23 -1.82 -4.44 1.15
C PHE A 23 -2.18 -5.92 1.21
N ASP A 24 -2.24 -6.44 2.43
CA ASP A 24 -2.52 -7.84 2.66
C ASP A 24 -4.02 -8.13 2.54
N GLY A 25 -4.37 -8.89 1.50
CA GLY A 25 -5.75 -9.21 1.13
C GLY A 25 -6.47 -8.10 0.35
N LEU A 26 -5.85 -6.98 0.02
CA LEU A 26 -6.45 -5.87 -0.75
C LEU A 26 -7.90 -5.54 -0.34
N HIS A 27 -8.18 -5.59 0.97
CA HIS A 27 -9.50 -5.37 1.55
C HIS A 27 -10.03 -3.95 1.28
N ARG A 28 -11.31 -3.69 1.60
CA ARG A 28 -12.01 -2.43 1.30
C ARG A 28 -11.26 -1.17 1.76
N GLY A 29 -10.55 -1.23 2.90
CA GLY A 29 -9.69 -0.11 3.32
C GLY A 29 -8.50 0.14 2.39
N HIS A 30 -7.91 -0.91 1.84
CA HIS A 30 -6.85 -0.78 0.83
C HIS A 30 -7.40 -0.28 -0.51
N GLN A 31 -8.58 -0.74 -0.92
CA GLN A 31 -9.24 -0.28 -2.14
C GLN A 31 -9.54 1.22 -2.08
N GLU A 32 -9.89 1.75 -0.91
CA GLU A 32 -10.08 3.19 -0.72
C GLU A 32 -8.78 3.98 -0.95
N LEU A 33 -7.65 3.52 -0.41
CA LEU A 33 -6.34 4.12 -0.67
C LEU A 33 -5.98 4.10 -2.16
N ILE A 34 -6.23 2.97 -2.83
CA ILE A 34 -5.97 2.81 -4.26
C ILE A 34 -6.84 3.77 -5.07
N SER A 35 -8.12 3.92 -4.71
CA SER A 35 -9.02 4.85 -5.40
C SER A 35 -8.56 6.31 -5.30
N ARG A 36 -7.90 6.70 -4.19
CA ARG A 36 -7.35 8.05 -4.02
C ARG A 36 -6.21 8.31 -4.99
N ILE A 37 -5.25 7.40 -5.07
CA ILE A 37 -4.12 7.56 -5.99
C ILE A 37 -4.55 7.51 -7.45
N GLN A 38 -5.52 6.66 -7.81
CA GLN A 38 -6.08 6.61 -9.18
C GLN A 38 -6.71 7.95 -9.56
N ARG A 39 -7.55 8.50 -8.68
CA ARG A 39 -8.20 9.80 -8.93
C ARG A 39 -7.18 10.92 -9.13
N PHE A 40 -6.16 11.01 -8.27
CA PHE A 40 -5.11 12.01 -8.43
C PHE A 40 -4.34 11.80 -9.74
N ALA A 41 -3.96 10.57 -10.05
CA ALA A 41 -3.24 10.21 -11.27
C ALA A 41 -4.00 10.64 -12.53
N ASP A 42 -5.32 10.36 -12.59
CA ASP A 42 -6.18 10.73 -13.71
C ASP A 42 -6.29 12.26 -13.85
N GLN A 43 -6.42 13.00 -12.74
CA GLN A 43 -6.61 14.45 -12.75
C GLN A 43 -5.32 15.21 -13.08
N GLU A 44 -4.19 14.77 -12.56
CA GLU A 44 -2.89 15.45 -12.63
C GLU A 44 -1.95 14.84 -13.68
N LYS A 45 -2.39 13.84 -14.43
CA LYS A 45 -1.58 13.09 -15.40
C LYS A 45 -0.29 12.52 -14.76
N ALA A 46 -0.44 11.95 -13.57
CA ALA A 46 0.61 11.26 -12.86
C ALA A 46 0.44 9.73 -13.01
N GLU A 47 1.44 8.97 -12.64
CA GLU A 47 1.35 7.50 -12.57
C GLU A 47 0.86 7.05 -11.18
N SER A 48 -0.06 6.10 -11.14
CA SER A 48 -0.54 5.49 -9.91
C SER A 48 0.36 4.35 -9.47
N VAL A 49 0.88 4.42 -8.23
CA VAL A 49 1.84 3.46 -7.68
C VAL A 49 1.33 2.86 -6.37
N VAL A 50 1.16 1.55 -6.35
CA VAL A 50 0.96 0.80 -5.11
C VAL A 50 2.31 0.25 -4.63
N PHE A 51 2.76 0.73 -3.47
CA PHE A 51 3.99 0.26 -2.83
C PHE A 51 3.64 -0.69 -1.68
N ALA A 52 3.75 -1.98 -1.93
CA ALA A 52 3.39 -3.04 -0.99
C ALA A 52 4.63 -3.66 -0.34
N PHE A 53 4.71 -3.60 1.00
CA PHE A 53 5.71 -4.35 1.75
C PHE A 53 5.37 -5.83 1.76
N ASP A 54 6.34 -6.69 1.42
CA ASP A 54 6.14 -8.12 1.39
C ASP A 54 5.98 -8.70 2.80
N MET A 55 4.85 -9.38 3.03
CA MET A 55 4.52 -10.00 4.31
C MET A 55 5.00 -11.46 4.43
N GLY A 56 5.61 -12.00 3.37
CA GLY A 56 6.06 -13.38 3.34
C GLY A 56 4.93 -14.41 3.39
N LYS A 57 5.21 -15.60 3.93
CA LYS A 57 4.35 -16.80 3.81
C LYS A 57 3.00 -16.71 4.54
N GLU A 58 2.83 -15.80 5.49
CA GLU A 58 1.57 -15.66 6.26
C GLU A 58 0.58 -14.67 5.64
N ALA A 59 0.86 -14.18 4.43
CA ALA A 59 0.00 -13.22 3.76
C ALA A 59 -1.33 -13.87 3.33
N LEU A 60 -2.42 -13.08 3.39
CA LEU A 60 -3.73 -13.45 2.82
C LEU A 60 -3.71 -13.51 1.29
N MET A 61 -2.74 -12.84 0.69
CA MET A 61 -2.60 -12.70 -0.75
C MET A 61 -1.12 -12.58 -1.12
N THR A 62 -0.66 -13.42 -2.02
CA THR A 62 0.70 -13.39 -2.56
C THR A 62 0.95 -12.18 -3.44
N GLY A 63 2.21 -11.92 -3.81
CA GLY A 63 2.56 -10.86 -4.76
C GLY A 63 1.92 -11.06 -6.14
N GLU A 64 1.89 -12.30 -6.63
CA GLU A 64 1.28 -12.64 -7.91
C GLU A 64 -0.25 -12.48 -7.91
N GLU A 65 -0.91 -12.84 -6.81
CA GLU A 65 -2.34 -12.59 -6.63
C GLU A 65 -2.67 -11.09 -6.57
N LYS A 66 -1.83 -10.28 -5.88
CA LYS A 66 -1.95 -8.81 -5.88
C LYS A 66 -1.79 -8.26 -7.30
N LYS A 67 -0.80 -8.76 -8.04
CA LYS A 67 -0.57 -8.39 -9.44
C LYS A 67 -1.81 -8.67 -10.29
N ALA A 68 -2.35 -9.90 -10.21
CA ALA A 68 -3.54 -10.29 -10.95
C ALA A 68 -4.78 -9.44 -10.58
N TYR A 69 -4.94 -9.11 -9.30
CA TYR A 69 -6.04 -8.28 -8.82
C TYR A 69 -5.95 -6.82 -9.29
N LEU A 70 -4.73 -6.25 -9.32
CA LEU A 70 -4.47 -4.85 -9.66
C LEU A 70 -4.22 -4.63 -11.15
N GLU A 71 -4.17 -5.68 -11.96
CA GLU A 71 -3.97 -5.56 -13.41
C GLU A 71 -5.03 -4.67 -14.05
N GLY A 72 -4.60 -3.61 -14.73
CA GLY A 72 -5.48 -2.60 -15.32
C GLY A 72 -6.06 -1.58 -14.32
N CYS A 73 -5.75 -1.71 -13.02
CA CYS A 73 -6.21 -0.77 -12.00
C CYS A 73 -5.19 0.32 -11.67
N VAL A 74 -3.90 0.00 -11.70
CA VAL A 74 -2.81 0.94 -11.40
C VAL A 74 -1.69 0.82 -12.41
N ASP A 75 -0.86 1.84 -12.52
CA ASP A 75 0.24 1.84 -13.49
C ASP A 75 1.42 1.00 -13.02
N THR A 76 1.71 1.03 -11.73
CA THR A 76 2.83 0.27 -11.14
C THR A 76 2.45 -0.38 -9.81
N LEU A 77 2.81 -1.65 -9.66
CA LEU A 77 2.79 -2.38 -8.41
C LEU A 77 4.23 -2.73 -8.01
N ILE A 78 4.66 -2.22 -6.88
CA ILE A 78 5.95 -2.55 -6.26
C ILE A 78 5.69 -3.51 -5.10
N ILE A 79 6.27 -4.70 -5.16
CA ILE A 79 6.37 -5.62 -4.03
C ILE A 79 7.76 -5.46 -3.44
N CYS A 80 7.86 -4.74 -2.34
CA CYS A 80 9.13 -4.45 -1.68
C CYS A 80 9.47 -5.54 -0.67
N PRO A 81 10.49 -6.37 -0.92
CA PRO A 81 10.95 -7.35 0.06
C PRO A 81 11.44 -6.62 1.32
N PHE A 82 11.04 -7.12 2.49
CA PHE A 82 11.43 -6.54 3.77
C PHE A 82 12.84 -7.01 4.16
N THR A 83 13.83 -6.66 3.30
CA THR A 83 15.24 -6.96 3.49
C THR A 83 15.81 -6.23 4.71
N GLU A 84 16.99 -6.65 5.16
CA GLU A 84 17.71 -5.94 6.24
C GLU A 84 17.94 -4.46 5.89
N ALA A 85 18.32 -4.16 4.65
CA ALA A 85 18.52 -2.79 4.19
C ALA A 85 17.25 -1.93 4.30
N ILE A 86 16.08 -2.47 3.93
CA ILE A 86 14.79 -1.77 4.06
C ILE A 86 14.36 -1.65 5.52
N ARG A 87 14.62 -2.70 6.34
CA ARG A 87 14.26 -2.70 7.76
C ARG A 87 15.08 -1.70 8.57
N GLU A 88 16.36 -1.56 8.25
CA GLU A 88 17.29 -0.66 8.94
C GLU A 88 17.32 0.76 8.37
N MET A 89 16.62 1.00 7.24
CA MET A 89 16.57 2.32 6.60
C MET A 89 15.86 3.33 7.50
N GLU A 90 16.50 4.44 7.81
CA GLU A 90 15.91 5.51 8.60
C GLU A 90 14.70 6.12 7.85
N ALA A 91 13.75 6.66 8.62
CA ALA A 91 12.50 7.16 8.05
C ALA A 91 12.73 8.35 7.09
N GLU A 92 13.66 9.24 7.44
CA GLU A 92 14.07 10.35 6.58
C GLU A 92 14.66 9.86 5.27
N GLU A 93 15.53 8.87 5.34
CA GLU A 93 16.16 8.26 4.18
C GLU A 93 15.13 7.60 3.26
N PHE A 94 14.14 6.92 3.83
CA PHE A 94 13.04 6.33 3.06
C PHE A 94 12.25 7.40 2.29
N ILE A 95 11.93 8.52 2.94
CA ILE A 95 11.24 9.63 2.26
C ILE A 95 12.12 10.18 1.14
N GLU A 96 13.37 10.56 1.45
CA GLU A 96 14.23 11.26 0.50
C GLU A 96 14.60 10.37 -0.69
N LYS A 97 15.13 9.18 -0.44
CA LYS A 97 15.63 8.29 -1.50
C LYS A 97 14.50 7.55 -2.25
N ILE A 98 13.51 7.03 -1.51
CA ILE A 98 12.47 6.21 -2.14
C ILE A 98 11.33 7.07 -2.65
N LEU A 99 10.68 7.86 -1.78
CA LEU A 99 9.48 8.59 -2.20
C LEU A 99 9.79 9.75 -3.14
N ILE A 100 10.88 10.48 -2.88
CA ILE A 100 11.21 11.68 -3.66
C ILE A 100 12.12 11.37 -4.84
N GLU A 101 13.30 10.79 -4.60
CA GLU A 101 14.30 10.61 -5.67
C GLU A 101 13.94 9.48 -6.64
N GLN A 102 13.40 8.39 -6.13
CA GLN A 102 13.12 7.20 -6.95
C GLN A 102 11.70 7.17 -7.53
N LEU A 103 10.70 7.54 -6.74
CA LEU A 103 9.29 7.50 -7.13
C LEU A 103 8.76 8.85 -7.63
N HIS A 104 9.47 9.96 -7.44
CA HIS A 104 8.99 11.31 -7.78
C HIS A 104 7.55 11.56 -7.27
N ALA A 105 7.30 11.20 -6.01
CA ALA A 105 5.98 11.27 -5.40
C ALA A 105 5.47 12.72 -5.37
N ALA A 106 4.38 12.98 -6.07
CA ALA A 106 3.66 14.25 -6.07
C ALA A 106 2.43 14.21 -5.16
N TYR A 107 1.92 12.99 -4.89
CA TYR A 107 0.81 12.74 -4.01
C TYR A 107 1.02 11.44 -3.26
N ILE A 108 0.72 11.43 -1.97
CA ILE A 108 0.84 10.26 -1.09
C ILE A 108 -0.46 10.08 -0.33
N ALA A 109 -1.06 8.88 -0.42
CA ALA A 109 -2.22 8.47 0.36
C ALA A 109 -1.85 7.34 1.32
N VAL A 110 -2.09 7.52 2.62
CA VAL A 110 -1.82 6.51 3.65
C VAL A 110 -2.93 6.45 4.70
N GLY A 111 -3.04 5.31 5.37
CA GLY A 111 -3.98 5.17 6.49
C GLY A 111 -3.52 5.92 7.75
N THR A 112 -4.46 6.15 8.68
CA THR A 112 -4.22 6.88 9.94
C THR A 112 -3.17 6.25 10.86
N ASP A 113 -2.90 4.97 10.71
CA ASP A 113 -1.94 4.19 11.53
C ASP A 113 -0.66 3.83 10.76
N PHE A 114 -0.39 4.50 9.64
CA PHE A 114 0.78 4.22 8.84
C PHE A 114 2.08 4.61 9.56
N HIS A 115 3.00 3.64 9.62
CA HIS A 115 4.35 3.82 10.14
C HIS A 115 5.37 3.19 9.19
N PHE A 116 6.56 3.75 9.13
CA PHE A 116 7.63 3.31 8.23
C PHE A 116 9.01 3.60 8.84
N GLY A 117 10.06 3.17 8.12
CA GLY A 117 11.44 3.35 8.54
C GLY A 117 11.85 2.47 9.71
N HIS A 118 13.12 2.56 10.08
CA HIS A 118 13.71 1.78 11.16
C HIS A 118 12.93 1.94 12.47
N GLN A 119 12.59 0.81 13.10
CA GLN A 119 11.81 0.75 14.35
C GLN A 119 10.47 1.54 14.31
N LYS A 120 9.88 1.74 13.11
CA LYS A 120 8.64 2.49 12.91
C LYS A 120 8.71 3.95 13.38
N ARG A 121 9.87 4.58 13.30
CA ARG A 121 10.06 5.98 13.71
C ARG A 121 9.38 6.98 12.79
N GLY A 122 9.15 6.62 11.52
CA GLY A 122 8.37 7.42 10.58
C GLY A 122 6.88 7.25 10.82
N ASP A 123 6.15 8.34 10.77
CA ASP A 123 4.71 8.42 10.94
C ASP A 123 4.06 9.48 10.03
N ILE A 124 2.76 9.66 10.16
CA ILE A 124 2.02 10.68 9.40
C ILE A 124 2.44 12.12 9.74
N CYS A 125 2.95 12.38 10.95
CA CYS A 125 3.44 13.71 11.32
C CYS A 125 4.72 14.03 10.57
N MET A 126 5.62 13.06 10.46
CA MET A 126 6.84 13.19 9.65
C MET A 126 6.50 13.39 8.18
N LEU A 127 5.58 12.60 7.61
CA LEU A 127 5.13 12.79 6.23
C LEU A 127 4.56 14.20 6.00
N LYS A 128 3.77 14.75 6.92
CA LYS A 128 3.25 16.13 6.85
C LYS A 128 4.37 17.18 6.86
N GLN A 129 5.39 16.97 7.68
CA GLN A 129 6.54 17.88 7.75
C GLN A 129 7.32 17.87 6.44
N TYR A 130 7.59 16.69 5.89
CA TYR A 130 8.32 16.54 4.64
C TYR A 130 7.50 16.96 3.40
N ALA A 131 6.16 16.86 3.45
CA ALA A 131 5.29 17.40 2.41
C ALA A 131 5.51 18.91 2.20
N LYS A 132 5.70 19.67 3.29
CA LYS A 132 6.03 21.11 3.20
C LYS A 132 7.40 21.36 2.58
N ARG A 133 8.37 20.46 2.79
CA ARG A 133 9.73 20.59 2.27
C ARG A 133 9.82 20.21 0.79
N TYR A 134 9.15 19.14 0.37
CA TYR A 134 9.28 18.56 -0.97
C TYR A 134 8.10 18.85 -1.89
N GLY A 135 7.00 19.42 -1.37
CA GLY A 135 5.88 19.89 -2.17
C GLY A 135 4.93 18.80 -2.66
N TYR A 136 4.96 17.58 -2.11
CA TYR A 136 3.95 16.59 -2.40
C TYR A 136 2.68 16.86 -1.59
N GLU A 137 1.53 16.44 -2.13
CA GLU A 137 0.27 16.41 -1.40
C GLU A 137 0.19 15.15 -0.54
N LEU A 138 -0.33 15.27 0.68
CA LEU A 138 -0.53 14.15 1.59
C LEU A 138 -2.01 14.03 1.97
N GLU A 139 -2.61 12.90 1.69
CA GLU A 139 -3.95 12.53 2.15
C GLU A 139 -3.88 11.43 3.20
N ILE A 140 -4.46 11.69 4.37
CA ILE A 140 -4.61 10.68 5.43
C ILE A 140 -6.02 10.12 5.33
N VAL A 141 -6.14 8.84 5.02
CA VAL A 141 -7.41 8.17 4.78
C VAL A 141 -7.86 7.43 6.03
N GLU A 142 -9.07 7.73 6.49
CA GLU A 142 -9.67 7.03 7.61
C GLU A 142 -9.90 5.55 7.27
N LYS A 143 -9.79 4.70 8.29
CA LYS A 143 -10.01 3.26 8.13
C LYS A 143 -11.45 2.95 7.79
N ALA A 144 -11.65 2.08 6.82
CA ALA A 144 -12.96 1.54 6.52
C ALA A 144 -13.49 0.74 7.72
N VAL A 145 -14.79 0.88 8.00
CA VAL A 145 -15.45 0.25 9.15
C VAL A 145 -16.57 -0.67 8.68
N TYR A 146 -16.68 -1.84 9.30
CA TYR A 146 -17.82 -2.75 9.15
C TYR A 146 -18.38 -3.10 10.52
N ARG A 147 -19.70 -2.87 10.73
CA ARG A 147 -20.38 -3.12 12.00
C ARG A 147 -19.64 -2.57 13.24
N LYS A 148 -19.20 -1.30 13.14
CA LYS A 148 -18.45 -0.57 14.21
C LYS A 148 -17.05 -1.11 14.52
N ARG A 149 -16.50 -2.01 13.68
CA ARG A 149 -15.12 -2.48 13.80
C ARG A 149 -14.33 -2.11 12.53
N GLU A 150 -13.10 -1.66 12.71
CA GLU A 150 -12.19 -1.35 11.61
C GLU A 150 -11.92 -2.61 10.76
N ILE A 151 -11.97 -2.45 9.45
CA ILE A 151 -11.59 -3.50 8.50
C ILE A 151 -10.07 -3.60 8.49
N SER A 152 -9.57 -4.81 8.73
CA SER A 152 -8.13 -5.12 8.76
C SER A 152 -7.87 -6.55 8.32
N SER A 153 -6.64 -6.84 7.91
CA SER A 153 -6.22 -8.22 7.59
C SER A 153 -6.40 -9.16 8.79
N THR A 154 -6.19 -8.67 10.00
CA THR A 154 -6.44 -9.43 11.23
C THR A 154 -7.90 -9.81 11.36
N TYR A 155 -8.84 -8.88 11.15
CA TYR A 155 -10.27 -9.16 11.22
C TYR A 155 -10.70 -10.19 10.16
N ILE A 156 -10.13 -10.10 8.96
CA ILE A 156 -10.38 -11.07 7.88
C ILE A 156 -9.85 -12.46 8.28
N ARG A 157 -8.62 -12.57 8.81
CA ARG A 157 -8.07 -13.84 9.29
C ARG A 157 -8.90 -14.46 10.40
N GLU A 158 -9.39 -13.68 11.34
CA GLU A 158 -10.29 -14.15 12.40
C GLU A 158 -11.57 -14.76 11.81
N ALA A 159 -12.19 -14.07 10.82
CA ALA A 159 -13.38 -14.57 10.14
C ALA A 159 -13.10 -15.89 9.41
N LEU A 160 -12.00 -15.98 8.67
CA LEU A 160 -11.59 -17.19 7.95
C LEU A 160 -11.28 -18.36 8.90
N LYS A 161 -10.61 -18.07 10.02
CA LYS A 161 -10.24 -19.09 11.02
C LYS A 161 -11.44 -19.80 11.63
N VAL A 162 -12.57 -19.13 11.75
CA VAL A 162 -13.82 -19.70 12.25
C VAL A 162 -14.77 -20.15 11.12
N GLY A 163 -14.29 -20.18 9.87
CA GLY A 163 -15.07 -20.61 8.72
C GLY A 163 -16.14 -19.61 8.25
N ASN A 164 -16.12 -18.38 8.74
CA ASN A 164 -17.08 -17.35 8.34
C ASN A 164 -16.62 -16.64 7.05
N VAL A 165 -16.70 -17.37 5.94
CA VAL A 165 -16.29 -16.90 4.61
C VAL A 165 -17.13 -15.70 4.15
N GLU A 166 -18.45 -15.72 4.45
CA GLU A 166 -19.35 -14.62 4.10
C GLU A 166 -18.90 -13.28 4.72
N LEU A 167 -18.50 -13.30 5.98
CA LEU A 167 -17.96 -12.12 6.65
C LEU A 167 -16.63 -11.69 6.00
N ALA A 168 -15.73 -12.64 5.76
CA ALA A 168 -14.45 -12.33 5.11
C ALA A 168 -14.65 -11.65 3.75
N GLU A 169 -15.56 -12.15 2.90
CA GLU A 169 -15.90 -11.55 1.62
C GLU A 169 -16.50 -10.14 1.74
N LYS A 170 -17.33 -9.89 2.76
CA LYS A 170 -17.84 -8.53 3.04
C LYS A 170 -16.73 -7.55 3.43
N LEU A 171 -15.73 -8.01 4.17
CA LEU A 171 -14.58 -7.20 4.56
C LEU A 171 -13.60 -6.98 3.39
N LEU A 172 -13.41 -8.01 2.57
CA LEU A 172 -12.58 -7.95 1.37
C LEU A 172 -13.21 -7.10 0.27
N GLY A 173 -14.53 -7.17 0.09
CA GLY A 173 -15.24 -6.54 -1.02
C GLY A 173 -15.22 -7.36 -2.32
N TYR A 174 -14.69 -8.58 -2.27
CA TYR A 174 -14.65 -9.54 -3.37
C TYR A 174 -14.76 -10.97 -2.84
N ARG A 175 -15.01 -11.92 -3.73
CA ARG A 175 -15.11 -13.35 -3.37
C ARG A 175 -13.74 -13.90 -3.00
N TYR A 176 -13.65 -14.48 -1.81
CA TYR A 176 -12.44 -15.15 -1.34
C TYR A 176 -12.23 -16.44 -2.12
N ARG A 177 -11.04 -16.61 -2.66
CA ARG A 177 -10.62 -17.84 -3.35
C ARG A 177 -9.38 -18.37 -2.66
N THR A 178 -9.39 -19.67 -2.34
CA THR A 178 -8.20 -20.44 -2.01
C THR A 178 -7.93 -21.37 -3.18
N GLU A 179 -6.72 -21.39 -3.69
CA GLU A 179 -6.31 -22.51 -4.53
C GLU A 179 -6.22 -23.71 -3.61
N GLY A 180 -7.13 -24.67 -3.82
CA GLY A 180 -7.09 -25.95 -3.12
C GLY A 180 -5.85 -26.72 -3.56
N VAL A 181 -5.13 -27.27 -2.58
CA VAL A 181 -4.07 -28.25 -2.80
C VAL A 181 -4.68 -29.59 -3.16
#